data_d2c764504d10e597259a19e03e4dbacd
#
_entry.id   d2c764504d10e597259a19e03e4dbacd
#
_cell.length_a   1.000
_cell.length_b   1.000
_cell.length_c   1.000
_cell.angle_alpha   90.00
_cell.angle_beta   90.00
_cell.angle_gamma   90.00
#
_symmetry.space_group_name_H-M   'P 1'
#
loop_
_entity.id
_entity.type
_entity.pdbx_description
1 polymer ?
#
loop_
_entity_poly.entity_id
_entity_poly.type
_entity_poly.pdbx_seq_one_letter_code
_entity_poly.pdbx_strand_id
1 'polypeptide(L)'
;MLSERDVRELLTIKSESKNLDYKQAMNWATATTHEKAAVVKDALAMVNTQDGGKIIFGVRDADFEPIGMPDDDFESFDATRFADFLNRYADPSFACAVHKFTVDTKKFVVIDVPEFTTVPIICKADANDAQQHQVLKRGALYIRTNRASSEAVPDSEAMRDLMNRAVVKRGDELLRMVERLIKGKPIALDEQSANETMAEIAEADAFIVESLGEEFRKVGHWELAFSVLPYVRERITSLASISTLLAESQITLRGWYFPHFDQPSTSNFARGVQSYMKRSSSGHLEGYRAFQSGTFVWRGTLWEDVIKSMSTGQKALSFVGVILSITEYFLFARRYYEKFAPDATVKLVIRLTDTQDRILASYNINEGDLHGEYICREPRVEVQTKCTVAELGASYDELARKAIRRVYELFNWNSSTEEMMKSWQERLVNQRL
;
A
#
# COMPACT_ATOMS: atom_id res chain seq x y z
N MET A 1 10.18 15.80 19.00
CA MET A 1 8.94 16.61 18.82
C MET A 1 9.33 18.04 19.14
N LEU A 2 9.02 19.02 18.27
CA LEU A 2 9.37 20.43 18.46
C LEU A 2 8.69 20.97 19.73
N SER A 3 9.42 21.65 20.61
CA SER A 3 8.91 22.22 21.86
C SER A 3 8.84 23.76 21.79
N GLU A 4 8.12 24.38 22.71
CA GLU A 4 8.09 25.87 22.84
C GLU A 4 9.50 26.44 23.06
N ARG A 5 10.34 25.74 23.83
CA ARG A 5 11.74 26.11 24.05
C ARG A 5 12.52 26.16 22.74
N ASP A 6 12.37 25.12 21.89
CA ASP A 6 13.07 25.06 20.60
C ASP A 6 12.65 26.25 19.71
N VAL A 7 11.36 26.57 19.67
CA VAL A 7 10.84 27.72 18.91
C VAL A 7 11.39 29.03 19.45
N ARG A 8 11.47 29.20 20.77
CA ARG A 8 12.09 30.37 21.41
C ARG A 8 13.56 30.53 21.01
N GLU A 9 14.31 29.44 21.01
CA GLU A 9 15.72 29.45 20.56
C GLU A 9 15.81 29.82 19.07
N LEU A 10 14.96 29.25 18.21
CA LEU A 10 14.91 29.60 16.78
C LEU A 10 14.62 31.09 16.56
N LEU A 11 13.69 31.68 17.31
CA LEU A 11 13.34 33.11 17.20
C LEU A 11 14.47 34.05 17.65
N THR A 12 15.48 33.57 18.40
CA THR A 12 16.64 34.38 18.80
C THR A 12 17.74 34.43 17.74
N ILE A 13 17.72 33.55 16.73
CA ILE A 13 18.76 33.46 15.69
C ILE A 13 18.79 34.74 14.83
N LYS A 14 17.63 35.35 14.54
CA LYS A 14 17.48 36.57 13.75
C LYS A 14 18.22 36.57 12.41
N SER A 15 18.30 35.40 11.78
CA SER A 15 18.86 35.23 10.44
C SER A 15 18.30 33.96 9.80
N GLU A 16 18.10 33.99 8.52
CA GLU A 16 17.70 32.80 7.75
C GLU A 16 18.89 31.92 7.41
N SER A 17 18.60 30.66 7.14
CA SER A 17 19.59 29.66 6.72
C SER A 17 18.98 28.69 5.70
N LYS A 18 19.76 27.70 5.27
CA LYS A 18 19.22 26.63 4.42
C LYS A 18 18.05 25.89 5.09
N ASN A 19 18.07 25.81 6.40
CA ASN A 19 17.12 25.01 7.19
C ASN A 19 16.13 25.86 8.02
N LEU A 20 16.20 27.20 7.90
CA LEU A 20 15.35 28.11 8.63
C LEU A 20 14.89 29.27 7.74
N ASP A 21 13.59 29.48 7.68
CA ASP A 21 12.96 30.54 6.92
C ASP A 21 11.92 31.26 7.78
N TYR A 22 11.94 32.59 7.75
CA TYR A 22 10.98 33.41 8.48
C TYR A 22 9.96 34.04 7.54
N LYS A 23 8.72 34.10 7.97
CA LYS A 23 7.65 34.72 7.21
C LYS A 23 6.78 35.61 8.08
N GLN A 24 6.31 36.68 7.48
CA GLN A 24 5.30 37.52 8.10
C GLN A 24 4.00 36.71 8.34
N ALA A 25 3.13 37.28 9.18
CA ALA A 25 1.81 36.73 9.38
C ALA A 25 1.04 36.63 8.06
N MET A 26 0.41 35.50 7.81
CA MET A 26 -0.48 35.31 6.67
C MET A 26 -1.71 34.49 7.08
N ASN A 27 -2.84 34.77 6.46
CA ASN A 27 -4.02 33.95 6.63
C ASN A 27 -4.05 32.85 5.58
N TRP A 28 -3.80 31.60 6.00
CA TRP A 28 -3.74 30.47 5.07
C TRP A 28 -5.08 30.21 4.36
N ALA A 29 -6.22 30.49 5.00
CA ALA A 29 -7.53 30.23 4.38
C ALA A 29 -7.83 31.21 3.22
N THR A 30 -7.50 32.48 3.39
CA THR A 30 -7.82 33.55 2.43
C THR A 30 -6.67 33.91 1.50
N ALA A 31 -5.45 33.44 1.78
CA ALA A 31 -4.27 33.67 0.94
C ALA A 31 -4.49 33.21 -0.50
N THR A 32 -3.96 33.97 -1.43
CA THR A 32 -3.99 33.67 -2.86
C THR A 32 -3.22 32.40 -3.20
N THR A 33 -3.50 31.81 -4.36
CA THR A 33 -2.75 30.67 -4.87
C THR A 33 -1.26 30.98 -4.99
N HIS A 34 -0.91 32.19 -5.37
CA HIS A 34 0.48 32.66 -5.49
C HIS A 34 1.20 32.66 -4.13
N GLU A 35 0.61 33.26 -3.11
CA GLU A 35 1.21 33.32 -1.76
C GLU A 35 1.40 31.91 -1.19
N LYS A 36 0.40 31.03 -1.34
CA LYS A 36 0.51 29.64 -0.94
C LYS A 36 1.59 28.89 -1.75
N ALA A 37 1.69 29.15 -3.06
CA ALA A 37 2.70 28.53 -3.92
C ALA A 37 4.12 28.97 -3.55
N ALA A 38 4.31 30.19 -3.08
CA ALA A 38 5.61 30.65 -2.56
C ALA A 38 6.05 29.85 -1.32
N VAL A 39 5.14 29.64 -0.37
CA VAL A 39 5.39 28.79 0.82
C VAL A 39 5.68 27.35 0.41
N VAL A 40 4.94 26.80 -0.56
CA VAL A 40 5.17 25.45 -1.10
C VAL A 40 6.53 25.34 -1.79
N LYS A 41 6.98 26.39 -2.48
CA LYS A 41 8.32 26.44 -3.07
C LYS A 41 9.41 26.30 -1.99
N ASP A 42 9.25 26.99 -0.86
CA ASP A 42 10.18 26.89 0.26
C ASP A 42 10.17 25.49 0.88
N ALA A 43 8.98 24.90 1.05
CA ALA A 43 8.85 23.52 1.53
C ALA A 43 9.48 22.51 0.56
N LEU A 44 9.26 22.66 -0.77
CA LEU A 44 9.89 21.84 -1.80
C LEU A 44 11.43 22.00 -1.85
N ALA A 45 11.93 23.18 -1.52
CA ALA A 45 13.37 23.41 -1.44
C ALA A 45 13.97 22.82 -0.16
N MET A 46 13.28 22.93 0.97
CA MET A 46 13.74 22.37 2.25
C MET A 46 13.71 20.84 2.27
N VAL A 47 12.69 20.20 1.70
CA VAL A 47 12.64 18.72 1.65
C VAL A 47 13.81 18.14 0.86
N ASN A 48 14.35 18.88 -0.10
CA ASN A 48 15.54 18.53 -0.88
C ASN A 48 16.85 19.07 -0.28
N THR A 49 16.80 19.66 0.89
CA THR A 49 17.96 20.15 1.63
C THR A 49 18.32 19.16 2.75
N GLN A 50 19.60 18.99 3.04
CA GLN A 50 20.07 18.14 4.13
C GLN A 50 19.41 18.57 5.46
N ASP A 51 18.92 17.60 6.23
CA ASP A 51 18.22 17.78 7.50
C ASP A 51 16.86 18.50 7.40
N GLY A 52 16.35 18.76 6.18
CA GLY A 52 15.08 19.44 5.99
C GLY A 52 15.11 20.91 6.42
N GLY A 53 14.02 21.41 7.02
CA GLY A 53 13.99 22.78 7.51
C GLY A 53 12.71 23.18 8.25
N LYS A 54 12.67 24.44 8.70
CA LYS A 54 11.53 25.01 9.40
C LYS A 54 11.14 26.35 8.79
N ILE A 55 9.85 26.55 8.54
CA ILE A 55 9.27 27.83 8.12
C ILE A 55 8.47 28.37 9.29
N ILE A 56 8.83 29.55 9.80
CA ILE A 56 8.22 30.16 10.97
C ILE A 56 7.44 31.40 10.57
N PHE A 57 6.13 31.41 10.80
CA PHE A 57 5.24 32.53 10.56
C PHE A 57 5.07 33.38 11.82
N GLY A 58 4.98 34.70 11.63
CA GLY A 58 4.84 35.69 12.70
C GLY A 58 6.13 36.48 12.98
N VAL A 59 7.08 36.44 12.05
CA VAL A 59 8.35 37.15 12.12
C VAL A 59 8.40 38.23 11.03
N ARG A 60 8.85 39.43 11.35
CA ARG A 60 8.94 40.55 10.41
C ARG A 60 10.18 40.42 9.53
N ASP A 61 10.04 40.53 8.20
CA ASP A 61 11.13 40.31 7.23
C ASP A 61 12.29 41.34 7.37
N ALA A 62 11.97 42.59 7.76
CA ALA A 62 12.95 43.67 7.72
C ALA A 62 14.11 43.51 8.75
N ASP A 63 13.80 42.91 9.91
CA ASP A 63 14.73 42.87 11.05
C ASP A 63 14.63 41.56 11.87
N PHE A 64 13.89 40.61 11.36
CA PHE A 64 13.62 39.32 12.00
C PHE A 64 13.01 39.44 13.41
N GLU A 65 12.26 40.55 13.66
CA GLU A 65 11.59 40.74 14.93
C GLU A 65 10.37 39.80 15.07
N PRO A 66 10.28 39.00 16.13
CA PRO A 66 9.13 38.13 16.37
C PRO A 66 7.94 38.94 16.82
N ILE A 67 7.07 39.35 15.89
CA ILE A 67 5.88 40.17 16.15
C ILE A 67 4.67 39.34 16.53
N GLY A 68 4.64 38.03 16.16
CA GLY A 68 3.49 37.13 16.31
C GLY A 68 2.47 37.28 15.18
N MET A 69 1.44 36.47 15.24
CA MET A 69 0.34 36.43 14.28
C MET A 69 -0.99 36.87 14.96
N PRO A 70 -1.88 37.54 14.23
CA PRO A 70 -3.29 37.72 14.65
C PRO A 70 -3.98 36.36 14.87
N ASP A 71 -5.00 36.32 15.70
CA ASP A 71 -5.73 35.10 16.05
C ASP A 71 -6.35 34.43 14.85
N ASP A 72 -6.98 35.17 13.94
CA ASP A 72 -7.61 34.65 12.74
C ASP A 72 -6.58 34.03 11.79
N ASP A 73 -5.40 34.61 11.65
CA ASP A 73 -4.32 34.11 10.83
C ASP A 73 -3.73 32.83 11.43
N PHE A 74 -3.48 32.82 12.73
CA PHE A 74 -3.00 31.67 13.46
C PHE A 74 -3.96 30.48 13.37
N GLU A 75 -5.26 30.70 13.55
CA GLU A 75 -6.26 29.64 13.47
C GLU A 75 -6.49 29.13 12.03
N SER A 76 -6.20 29.96 11.02
CA SER A 76 -6.36 29.59 9.61
C SER A 76 -5.47 28.44 9.14
N PHE A 77 -4.34 28.22 9.83
CA PHE A 77 -3.42 27.11 9.51
C PHE A 77 -3.97 25.77 10.00
N ASP A 78 -4.27 24.90 9.08
CA ASP A 78 -4.72 23.53 9.29
C ASP A 78 -3.78 22.58 8.58
N ALA A 79 -3.30 21.53 9.29
CA ALA A 79 -2.31 20.58 8.77
C ALA A 79 -2.81 19.83 7.53
N THR A 80 -4.09 19.45 7.49
CA THR A 80 -4.70 18.74 6.37
C THR A 80 -4.78 19.63 5.14
N ARG A 81 -5.30 20.86 5.31
CA ARG A 81 -5.40 21.83 4.20
C ARG A 81 -4.03 22.22 3.64
N PHE A 82 -3.03 22.33 4.52
CA PHE A 82 -1.66 22.59 4.09
C PHE A 82 -1.10 21.41 3.29
N ALA A 83 -1.23 20.18 3.78
CA ALA A 83 -0.77 18.97 3.10
C ALA A 83 -1.47 18.76 1.76
N ASP A 84 -2.77 18.98 1.67
CA ASP A 84 -3.55 18.88 0.44
C ASP A 84 -3.04 19.87 -0.63
N PHE A 85 -2.74 21.10 -0.22
CA PHE A 85 -2.23 22.10 -1.14
C PHE A 85 -0.78 21.80 -1.56
N LEU A 86 0.10 21.44 -0.62
CA LEU A 86 1.50 21.04 -0.87
C LEU A 86 1.56 19.89 -1.87
N ASN A 87 0.76 18.84 -1.64
CA ASN A 87 0.79 17.63 -2.44
C ASN A 87 0.16 17.75 -3.84
N ARG A 88 -0.42 18.90 -4.19
CA ARG A 88 -0.72 19.25 -5.58
C ARG A 88 0.55 19.49 -6.41
N TYR A 89 1.64 19.86 -5.75
CA TYR A 89 2.89 20.24 -6.40
C TYR A 89 4.07 19.30 -6.14
N ALA A 90 3.98 18.41 -5.15
CA ALA A 90 5.04 17.49 -4.77
C ALA A 90 4.91 16.11 -5.41
N ASP A 91 6.02 15.56 -5.94
CA ASP A 91 6.13 14.20 -6.44
C ASP A 91 7.51 13.59 -6.07
N PRO A 92 7.55 12.48 -5.31
CA PRO A 92 6.44 11.88 -4.57
C PRO A 92 5.85 12.80 -3.49
N SER A 93 4.63 12.50 -3.07
CA SER A 93 3.97 13.21 -1.97
C SER A 93 4.73 13.03 -0.66
N PHE A 94 4.78 14.07 0.17
CA PHE A 94 5.39 14.01 1.49
C PHE A 94 4.58 14.81 2.52
N ALA A 95 4.82 14.58 3.80
CA ALA A 95 4.13 15.25 4.88
C ALA A 95 5.04 16.23 5.62
N CYS A 96 4.52 17.43 5.89
CA CYS A 96 5.09 18.39 6.83
C CYS A 96 4.26 18.40 8.11
N ALA A 97 4.90 18.60 9.25
CA ALA A 97 4.18 18.85 10.50
C ALA A 97 3.90 20.36 10.64
N VAL A 98 2.65 20.70 10.94
CA VAL A 98 2.23 22.08 11.22
C VAL A 98 2.01 22.21 12.73
N HIS A 99 2.82 23.02 13.36
CA HIS A 99 2.77 23.24 14.81
C HIS A 99 2.32 24.65 15.13
N LYS A 100 1.52 24.81 16.17
CA LYS A 100 1.04 26.08 16.69
C LYS A 100 1.63 26.32 18.08
N PHE A 101 2.32 27.44 18.27
CA PHE A 101 2.97 27.82 19.53
C PHE A 101 2.57 29.20 20.00
N THR A 102 2.51 29.38 21.32
CA THR A 102 2.39 30.70 21.96
C THR A 102 3.66 30.94 22.77
N VAL A 103 4.51 31.86 22.33
CA VAL A 103 5.75 32.25 22.99
C VAL A 103 5.63 33.71 23.46
N ASP A 104 5.82 33.95 24.73
CA ASP A 104 5.71 35.29 25.33
C ASP A 104 4.44 36.06 24.89
N THR A 105 3.27 35.40 24.97
CA THR A 105 1.94 35.91 24.55
C THR A 105 1.75 36.09 23.04
N LYS A 106 2.78 35.89 22.20
CA LYS A 106 2.72 35.99 20.75
C LYS A 106 2.51 34.64 20.13
N LYS A 107 1.69 34.58 19.09
CA LYS A 107 1.35 33.32 18.38
C LYS A 107 2.24 33.10 17.15
N PHE A 108 2.73 31.90 16.96
CA PHE A 108 3.59 31.50 15.85
C PHE A 108 3.14 30.17 15.26
N VAL A 109 3.19 30.05 13.94
CA VAL A 109 3.00 28.77 13.26
C VAL A 109 4.35 28.32 12.72
N VAL A 110 4.70 27.06 12.98
CA VAL A 110 5.93 26.45 12.48
C VAL A 110 5.58 25.28 11.58
N ILE A 111 6.00 25.34 10.33
CA ILE A 111 5.96 24.20 9.40
C ILE A 111 7.30 23.50 9.49
N ASP A 112 7.31 22.28 9.99
CA ASP A 112 8.50 21.41 10.08
C ASP A 112 8.54 20.51 8.85
N VAL A 113 9.56 20.75 8.00
CA VAL A 113 9.73 20.09 6.71
C VAL A 113 10.82 19.04 6.84
N PRO A 114 10.54 17.75 6.71
CA PRO A 114 11.55 16.70 6.76
C PRO A 114 12.45 16.73 5.52
N GLU A 115 13.64 16.18 5.59
CA GLU A 115 14.42 15.84 4.40
C GLU A 115 13.78 14.61 3.69
N PHE A 116 13.87 14.53 2.36
CA PHE A 116 13.40 13.37 1.59
C PHE A 116 14.02 12.07 2.10
N THR A 117 13.26 10.98 2.03
CA THR A 117 13.67 9.67 2.59
C THR A 117 14.49 8.83 1.60
N THR A 118 14.05 8.72 0.35
CA THR A 118 14.66 7.83 -0.65
C THR A 118 15.03 8.52 -1.96
N VAL A 119 14.16 9.41 -2.43
CA VAL A 119 14.35 10.14 -3.70
C VAL A 119 14.04 11.62 -3.51
N PRO A 120 14.72 12.52 -4.21
CA PRO A 120 14.39 13.93 -4.20
C PRO A 120 12.96 14.19 -4.68
N ILE A 121 12.34 15.23 -4.11
CA ILE A 121 10.96 15.61 -4.45
C ILE A 121 10.97 16.59 -5.62
N ILE A 122 10.26 16.23 -6.70
CA ILE A 122 10.11 17.03 -7.91
C ILE A 122 8.82 17.85 -7.84
N CYS A 123 8.84 19.07 -8.37
CA CYS A 123 7.62 19.84 -8.58
C CYS A 123 6.82 19.27 -9.76
N LYS A 124 5.59 18.80 -9.53
CA LYS A 124 4.78 18.13 -10.57
C LYS A 124 3.81 19.04 -11.33
N ALA A 125 3.64 20.30 -10.90
CA ALA A 125 2.70 21.23 -11.53
C ALA A 125 3.24 22.67 -11.53
N ASP A 126 2.82 23.46 -12.52
CA ASP A 126 3.12 24.88 -12.59
C ASP A 126 2.23 25.70 -11.66
N ALA A 127 2.75 26.79 -11.10
CA ALA A 127 1.97 27.83 -10.47
C ALA A 127 2.52 29.21 -10.87
N ASN A 128 1.61 30.11 -11.27
CA ASN A 128 1.95 31.48 -11.68
C ASN A 128 1.32 32.51 -10.71
N ASP A 129 1.91 33.69 -10.64
CA ASP A 129 1.32 34.84 -9.99
C ASP A 129 0.24 35.51 -10.86
N ALA A 130 -0.37 36.59 -10.36
CA ALA A 130 -1.38 37.34 -11.09
C ALA A 130 -0.82 38.03 -12.37
N GLN A 131 0.48 38.27 -12.43
CA GLN A 131 1.19 38.84 -13.58
C GLN A 131 1.77 37.76 -14.51
N GLN A 132 1.39 36.50 -14.34
CA GLN A 132 1.87 35.34 -15.10
C GLN A 132 3.38 34.99 -14.88
N HIS A 133 4.03 35.54 -13.83
CA HIS A 133 5.36 35.10 -13.47
C HIS A 133 5.31 33.73 -12.81
N GLN A 134 6.19 32.84 -13.22
CA GLN A 134 6.22 31.46 -12.76
C GLN A 134 6.83 31.36 -11.35
N VAL A 135 6.03 30.94 -10.36
CA VAL A 135 6.46 30.69 -8.97
C VAL A 135 6.96 29.26 -8.82
N LEU A 136 6.19 28.31 -9.35
CA LEU A 136 6.54 26.90 -9.40
C LEU A 136 6.58 26.42 -10.84
N LYS A 137 7.58 25.61 -11.17
CA LYS A 137 7.80 25.07 -12.51
C LYS A 137 7.72 23.55 -12.46
N ARG A 138 6.85 22.97 -13.27
CA ARG A 138 6.76 21.51 -13.44
C ARG A 138 8.11 20.92 -13.87
N GLY A 139 8.53 19.84 -13.22
CA GLY A 139 9.78 19.13 -13.47
C GLY A 139 11.00 19.77 -12.76
N ALA A 140 10.82 20.89 -12.06
CA ALA A 140 11.93 21.49 -11.30
C ALA A 140 12.17 20.75 -9.98
N LEU A 141 13.47 20.61 -9.65
CA LEU A 141 13.95 20.26 -8.32
C LEU A 141 14.35 21.56 -7.62
N TYR A 142 13.67 21.91 -6.53
CA TYR A 142 14.00 23.09 -5.73
C TYR A 142 14.93 22.70 -4.59
N ILE A 143 15.89 23.59 -4.28
CA ILE A 143 16.82 23.48 -3.14
C ILE A 143 16.96 24.83 -2.44
N ARG A 144 17.38 24.81 -1.18
CA ARG A 144 17.80 26.03 -0.46
C ARG A 144 19.28 26.31 -0.74
N THR A 145 19.57 27.50 -1.21
CA THR A 145 20.95 27.96 -1.48
C THR A 145 21.65 28.44 -0.20
N ASN A 146 22.94 28.68 -0.29
CA ASN A 146 23.72 29.27 0.80
C ASN A 146 23.24 30.68 1.18
N ARG A 147 22.47 31.34 0.31
CA ARG A 147 21.87 32.67 0.53
C ARG A 147 20.49 32.60 1.13
N ALA A 148 20.08 31.42 1.63
CA ALA A 148 18.74 31.15 2.15
C ALA A 148 17.61 31.44 1.14
N SER A 149 17.88 31.35 -0.18
CA SER A 149 16.85 31.43 -1.23
C SER A 149 16.42 30.05 -1.71
N SER A 150 15.15 29.92 -2.09
CA SER A 150 14.58 28.71 -2.69
C SER A 150 14.64 28.81 -4.22
N GLU A 151 15.50 28.03 -4.84
CA GLU A 151 15.76 28.09 -6.28
C GLU A 151 15.67 26.69 -6.92
N ALA A 152 15.33 26.64 -8.20
CA ALA A 152 15.54 25.40 -8.97
C ALA A 152 17.03 25.09 -8.99
N VAL A 153 17.40 23.80 -8.96
CA VAL A 153 18.81 23.37 -8.94
C VAL A 153 19.61 24.15 -9.99
N PRO A 154 20.55 25.02 -9.58
CA PRO A 154 21.11 26.00 -10.48
C PRO A 154 22.21 25.44 -11.39
N ASP A 155 22.90 24.40 -10.95
CA ASP A 155 24.08 23.87 -11.63
C ASP A 155 24.28 22.35 -11.41
N SER A 156 25.31 21.81 -12.06
CA SER A 156 25.64 20.40 -11.99
C SER A 156 26.27 19.97 -10.67
N GLU A 157 26.83 20.88 -9.88
CA GLU A 157 27.40 20.58 -8.57
C GLU A 157 26.29 20.36 -7.55
N ALA A 158 25.33 21.27 -7.49
CA ALA A 158 24.12 21.12 -6.65
C ALA A 158 23.30 19.88 -7.02
N MET A 159 23.20 19.59 -8.33
CA MET A 159 22.53 18.36 -8.78
C MET A 159 23.27 17.10 -8.31
N ARG A 160 24.61 17.07 -8.42
CA ARG A 160 25.41 15.92 -7.96
C ARG A 160 25.30 15.73 -6.45
N ASP A 161 25.34 16.79 -5.67
CA ASP A 161 25.18 16.73 -4.22
C ASP A 161 23.81 16.14 -3.84
N LEU A 162 22.74 16.61 -4.48
CA LEU A 162 21.39 16.09 -4.29
C LEU A 162 21.29 14.59 -4.65
N MET A 163 21.87 14.18 -5.79
CA MET A 163 21.88 12.78 -6.22
C MET A 163 22.74 11.90 -5.31
N ASN A 164 23.90 12.39 -4.87
CA ASN A 164 24.76 11.66 -3.93
C ASN A 164 24.03 11.39 -2.60
N ARG A 165 23.30 12.38 -2.08
CA ARG A 165 22.47 12.17 -0.87
C ARG A 165 21.37 11.12 -1.10
N ALA A 166 20.72 11.11 -2.27
CA ALA A 166 19.75 10.09 -2.62
C ALA A 166 20.39 8.68 -2.70
N VAL A 167 21.58 8.58 -3.29
CA VAL A 167 22.35 7.32 -3.35
C VAL A 167 22.75 6.84 -1.96
N VAL A 168 23.25 7.74 -1.09
CA VAL A 168 23.62 7.41 0.29
C VAL A 168 22.40 6.91 1.07
N LYS A 169 21.26 7.60 1.00
CA LYS A 169 20.03 7.18 1.67
C LYS A 169 19.53 5.81 1.19
N ARG A 170 19.62 5.54 -0.11
CA ARG A 170 19.37 4.19 -0.67
C ARG A 170 20.42 3.17 -0.25
N GLY A 171 21.68 3.60 -0.22
CA GLY A 171 22.82 2.78 0.24
C GLY A 171 22.67 2.35 1.69
N ASP A 172 22.24 3.23 2.57
CA ASP A 172 21.98 2.92 3.98
C ASP A 172 20.85 1.91 4.16
N GLU A 173 19.85 1.93 3.30
CA GLU A 173 18.79 0.92 3.28
C GLU A 173 19.35 -0.43 2.81
N LEU A 174 20.15 -0.45 1.76
CA LEU A 174 20.84 -1.64 1.27
C LEU A 174 21.86 -2.17 2.30
N LEU A 175 22.64 -1.32 2.95
CA LEU A 175 23.59 -1.71 3.98
C LEU A 175 22.88 -2.31 5.20
N ARG A 176 21.78 -1.72 5.65
CA ARG A 176 20.92 -2.31 6.70
C ARG A 176 20.36 -3.67 6.29
N MET A 177 20.01 -3.84 5.02
CA MET A 177 19.57 -5.11 4.45
C MET A 177 20.69 -6.17 4.47
N VAL A 178 21.89 -5.78 4.02
CA VAL A 178 23.08 -6.66 4.01
C VAL A 178 23.54 -7.00 5.44
N GLU A 179 23.55 -6.03 6.34
CA GLU A 179 23.92 -6.23 7.75
C GLU A 179 22.96 -7.22 8.46
N ARG A 180 21.67 -7.14 8.15
CA ARG A 180 20.68 -8.10 8.65
C ARG A 180 20.91 -9.51 8.08
N LEU A 181 21.23 -9.60 6.77
CA LEU A 181 21.59 -10.89 6.14
C LEU A 181 22.82 -11.53 6.78
N ILE A 182 23.88 -10.74 7.02
CA ILE A 182 25.12 -11.22 7.67
C ILE A 182 24.86 -11.67 9.10
N LYS A 183 23.98 -11.00 9.84
CA LYS A 183 23.60 -11.36 11.21
C LYS A 183 22.61 -12.53 11.28
N GLY A 184 22.29 -13.19 10.16
CA GLY A 184 21.34 -14.31 10.09
C GLY A 184 19.90 -13.90 10.48
N LYS A 185 19.63 -12.60 10.59
CA LYS A 185 18.27 -12.13 10.80
C LYS A 185 17.56 -12.08 9.45
N PRO A 186 16.34 -12.63 9.35
CA PRO A 186 15.57 -12.47 8.12
C PRO A 186 15.49 -10.97 7.79
N ILE A 187 15.46 -10.63 6.50
CA ILE A 187 15.21 -9.27 6.03
C ILE A 187 13.82 -8.92 6.54
N ALA A 188 13.74 -8.48 7.78
CA ALA A 188 12.51 -8.00 8.34
C ALA A 188 12.24 -6.65 7.70
N LEU A 189 11.34 -6.66 6.73
CA LEU A 189 10.40 -5.57 6.63
C LEU A 189 9.87 -5.35 8.05
N ASP A 190 10.37 -4.33 8.71
CA ASP A 190 9.97 -3.91 10.04
C ASP A 190 9.32 -5.05 10.87
N GLU A 191 10.08 -5.67 11.79
CA GLU A 191 9.59 -6.81 12.60
C GLU A 191 8.22 -6.49 13.22
N GLN A 192 7.99 -5.23 13.55
CA GLN A 192 6.72 -4.77 14.10
C GLN A 192 5.61 -4.83 13.03
N SER A 193 5.88 -4.40 11.79
CA SER A 193 4.90 -4.47 10.68
C SER A 193 4.60 -5.92 10.29
N ALA A 194 5.61 -6.80 10.33
CA ALA A 194 5.40 -8.22 10.08
C ALA A 194 4.58 -8.87 11.21
N ASN A 195 4.84 -8.53 12.46
CA ASN A 195 4.11 -9.03 13.62
C ASN A 195 2.65 -8.53 13.61
N GLU A 196 2.39 -7.27 13.28
CA GLU A 196 1.03 -6.73 13.16
C GLU A 196 0.23 -7.42 12.03
N THR A 197 0.84 -7.62 10.87
CA THR A 197 0.22 -8.36 9.76
C THR A 197 -0.08 -9.81 10.16
N MET A 198 0.86 -10.49 10.83
CA MET A 198 0.65 -11.86 11.31
C MET A 198 -0.44 -11.94 12.38
N ALA A 199 -0.54 -10.94 13.25
CA ALA A 199 -1.61 -10.85 14.24
C ALA A 199 -2.99 -10.69 13.57
N GLU A 200 -3.12 -9.87 12.53
CA GLU A 200 -4.36 -9.74 11.75
C GLU A 200 -4.73 -11.04 11.04
N ILE A 201 -3.76 -11.76 10.46
CA ILE A 201 -4.00 -13.06 9.83
C ILE A 201 -4.49 -14.06 10.88
N ALA A 202 -3.84 -14.14 12.04
CA ALA A 202 -4.23 -15.05 13.11
C ALA A 202 -5.64 -14.73 13.67
N GLU A 203 -5.96 -13.45 13.84
CA GLU A 203 -7.29 -13.01 14.26
C GLU A 203 -8.38 -13.37 13.23
N ALA A 204 -8.07 -13.23 11.94
CA ALA A 204 -8.97 -13.64 10.86
C ALA A 204 -9.18 -15.15 10.82
N ASP A 205 -8.11 -15.92 10.97
CA ASP A 205 -8.17 -17.40 11.02
C ASP A 205 -9.03 -17.88 12.17
N ALA A 206 -8.86 -17.30 13.36
CA ALA A 206 -9.68 -17.65 14.52
C ALA A 206 -11.17 -17.39 14.27
N PHE A 207 -11.52 -16.22 13.72
CA PHE A 207 -12.90 -15.89 13.39
C PHE A 207 -13.50 -16.84 12.34
N ILE A 208 -12.77 -17.11 11.24
CA ILE A 208 -13.26 -17.93 10.14
C ILE A 208 -13.48 -19.36 10.61
N VAL A 209 -12.51 -19.93 11.32
CA VAL A 209 -12.59 -21.30 11.81
C VAL A 209 -13.72 -21.47 12.85
N GLU A 210 -13.91 -20.49 13.74
CA GLU A 210 -15.00 -20.49 14.70
C GLU A 210 -16.37 -20.38 13.99
N SER A 211 -16.48 -19.45 13.03
CA SER A 211 -17.73 -19.22 12.29
C SER A 211 -18.13 -20.41 11.41
N LEU A 212 -17.18 -21.06 10.74
CA LEU A 212 -17.44 -22.18 9.84
C LEU A 212 -17.60 -23.52 10.59
N GLY A 213 -16.92 -23.69 11.71
CA GLY A 213 -17.06 -24.84 12.60
C GLY A 213 -16.25 -26.08 12.17
N GLU A 214 -16.56 -27.22 12.81
CA GLU A 214 -15.80 -28.45 12.66
C GLU A 214 -15.86 -29.07 11.25
N GLU A 215 -16.92 -28.83 10.50
CA GLU A 215 -17.07 -29.35 9.13
C GLU A 215 -15.99 -28.77 8.20
N PHE A 216 -15.67 -27.50 8.38
CA PHE A 216 -14.61 -26.83 7.60
C PHE A 216 -13.22 -27.44 7.85
N ARG A 217 -12.94 -27.85 9.10
CA ARG A 217 -11.64 -28.44 9.47
C ARG A 217 -11.38 -29.83 8.87
N LYS A 218 -12.42 -30.51 8.42
CA LYS A 218 -12.35 -31.90 7.95
C LYS A 218 -12.09 -32.04 6.45
N VAL A 219 -12.13 -30.93 5.71
CA VAL A 219 -12.01 -30.89 4.24
C VAL A 219 -10.87 -29.99 3.80
N GLY A 220 -10.33 -30.30 2.62
CA GLY A 220 -9.36 -29.43 1.99
C GLY A 220 -9.95 -28.08 1.65
N HIS A 221 -9.14 -27.04 1.78
CA HIS A 221 -9.58 -25.67 1.53
C HIS A 221 -8.43 -24.78 1.02
N TRP A 222 -8.82 -23.75 0.29
CA TRP A 222 -7.95 -22.65 -0.07
C TRP A 222 -7.81 -21.66 1.09
N GLU A 223 -6.61 -21.16 1.30
CA GLU A 223 -6.30 -20.08 2.23
C GLU A 223 -5.62 -18.94 1.47
N LEU A 224 -6.16 -17.74 1.58
CA LEU A 224 -5.57 -16.51 1.06
C LEU A 224 -5.22 -15.59 2.21
N ALA A 225 -4.02 -15.02 2.15
CA ALA A 225 -3.58 -13.95 3.03
C ALA A 225 -2.83 -12.91 2.19
N PHE A 226 -3.47 -11.80 1.92
CA PHE A 226 -2.94 -10.70 1.13
C PHE A 226 -2.67 -9.52 2.02
N SER A 227 -1.54 -8.84 1.85
CA SER A 227 -1.14 -7.71 2.67
C SER A 227 -0.39 -6.65 1.86
N VAL A 228 -0.46 -5.42 2.33
CA VAL A 228 0.21 -4.25 1.75
C VAL A 228 1.45 -3.90 2.56
N LEU A 229 2.54 -3.60 1.88
CA LEU A 229 3.81 -3.23 2.48
C LEU A 229 4.20 -1.81 2.08
N PRO A 230 4.71 -0.98 3.03
CA PRO A 230 4.82 -1.26 4.47
C PRO A 230 3.44 -1.34 5.15
N TYR A 231 3.37 -1.98 6.30
CA TYR A 231 2.14 -2.03 7.09
C TYR A 231 1.75 -0.63 7.59
N VAL A 232 0.49 -0.27 7.42
CA VAL A 232 -0.12 0.96 7.97
C VAL A 232 -1.47 0.57 8.55
N ARG A 233 -1.63 0.72 9.86
CA ARG A 233 -2.80 0.21 10.60
C ARG A 233 -4.15 0.69 10.06
N GLU A 234 -4.24 1.96 9.68
CA GLU A 234 -5.46 2.62 9.18
C GLU A 234 -5.22 3.22 7.79
N ARG A 235 -4.73 2.40 6.85
CA ARG A 235 -4.55 2.79 5.45
C ARG A 235 -5.88 3.13 4.79
N ILE A 236 -6.93 2.39 5.11
CA ILE A 236 -8.30 2.65 4.69
C ILE A 236 -9.01 3.35 5.84
N THR A 237 -9.41 4.59 5.65
CA THR A 237 -9.83 5.51 6.72
C THR A 237 -11.18 5.19 7.35
N SER A 238 -12.06 4.44 6.66
CA SER A 238 -13.37 4.09 7.20
C SER A 238 -13.78 2.65 6.89
N LEU A 239 -14.60 2.05 7.75
CA LEU A 239 -15.17 0.71 7.53
C LEU A 239 -16.10 0.68 6.31
N ALA A 240 -16.84 1.75 6.07
CA ALA A 240 -17.70 1.88 4.90
C ALA A 240 -16.87 1.83 3.59
N SER A 241 -15.69 2.44 3.58
CA SER A 241 -14.77 2.38 2.43
C SER A 241 -14.30 0.95 2.15
N ILE A 242 -14.07 0.12 3.18
CA ILE A 242 -13.72 -1.30 2.99
C ILE A 242 -14.87 -2.04 2.30
N SER A 243 -16.11 -1.83 2.75
CA SER A 243 -17.29 -2.45 2.13
C SER A 243 -17.44 -2.07 0.65
N THR A 244 -17.25 -0.79 0.33
CA THR A 244 -17.26 -0.30 -1.06
C THR A 244 -16.15 -0.93 -1.89
N LEU A 245 -14.92 -0.97 -1.37
CA LEU A 245 -13.77 -1.59 -2.04
C LEU A 245 -14.00 -3.08 -2.33
N LEU A 246 -14.54 -3.82 -1.37
CA LEU A 246 -14.88 -5.24 -1.54
C LEU A 246 -15.92 -5.43 -2.63
N ALA A 247 -17.03 -4.68 -2.59
CA ALA A 247 -18.11 -4.77 -3.57
C ALA A 247 -17.61 -4.45 -5.00
N GLU A 248 -16.82 -3.41 -5.14
CA GLU A 248 -16.27 -3.00 -6.45
C GLU A 248 -15.14 -3.89 -6.96
N SER A 249 -14.53 -4.69 -6.10
CA SER A 249 -13.42 -5.59 -6.47
C SER A 249 -13.88 -7.03 -6.71
N GLN A 250 -15.15 -7.34 -6.45
CA GLN A 250 -15.73 -8.66 -6.68
C GLN A 250 -15.46 -9.18 -8.10
N ILE A 251 -15.21 -10.49 -8.19
CA ILE A 251 -15.07 -11.23 -9.43
C ILE A 251 -16.31 -12.08 -9.65
N THR A 252 -16.84 -12.08 -10.87
CA THR A 252 -18.06 -12.81 -11.24
C THR A 252 -17.84 -13.50 -12.58
N LEU A 253 -16.80 -14.34 -12.69
CA LEU A 253 -16.42 -14.94 -13.97
C LEU A 253 -16.98 -16.36 -14.15
N ARG A 254 -17.28 -17.08 -13.04
CA ARG A 254 -17.77 -18.46 -13.06
C ARG A 254 -19.24 -18.61 -12.63
N GLY A 255 -20.03 -17.54 -12.73
CA GLY A 255 -21.44 -17.55 -12.34
C GLY A 255 -21.71 -17.42 -10.83
N TRP A 256 -20.67 -17.21 -10.03
CA TRP A 256 -20.74 -16.85 -8.61
C TRP A 256 -19.78 -15.73 -8.26
N TYR A 257 -20.00 -15.12 -7.11
CA TYR A 257 -19.16 -14.00 -6.63
C TYR A 257 -17.93 -14.53 -5.88
N PHE A 258 -16.79 -13.89 -6.11
CA PHE A 258 -15.60 -14.08 -5.29
C PHE A 258 -15.05 -12.71 -4.84
N PRO A 259 -14.84 -12.48 -3.52
CA PRO A 259 -15.45 -13.25 -2.41
C PRO A 259 -16.96 -13.02 -2.35
N HIS A 260 -17.70 -13.88 -1.67
CA HIS A 260 -19.14 -13.66 -1.41
C HIS A 260 -19.30 -12.57 -0.36
N PHE A 261 -19.42 -11.33 -0.82
CA PHE A 261 -19.42 -10.13 0.01
C PHE A 261 -20.82 -9.87 0.63
N ASP A 262 -21.87 -9.94 -0.16
CA ASP A 262 -23.24 -9.62 0.28
C ASP A 262 -23.93 -10.84 0.91
N GLN A 263 -23.59 -11.12 2.17
CA GLN A 263 -24.16 -12.20 2.95
C GLN A 263 -24.84 -11.65 4.20
N PRO A 264 -25.90 -12.34 4.71
CA PRO A 264 -26.54 -11.95 5.97
C PRO A 264 -25.59 -11.90 7.18
N SER A 265 -24.47 -12.61 7.12
CA SER A 265 -23.41 -12.64 8.12
C SER A 265 -22.41 -11.48 8.01
N THR A 266 -22.51 -10.66 6.97
CA THR A 266 -21.57 -9.53 6.77
C THR A 266 -21.75 -8.50 7.88
N SER A 267 -20.67 -8.18 8.58
CA SER A 267 -20.68 -7.27 9.71
C SER A 267 -19.35 -6.52 9.84
N ASN A 268 -19.41 -5.37 10.46
CA ASN A 268 -18.22 -4.63 10.86
C ASN A 268 -17.66 -5.19 12.17
N PHE A 269 -16.33 -5.17 12.30
CA PHE A 269 -15.64 -5.31 13.58
C PHE A 269 -14.72 -4.11 13.80
N ALA A 270 -14.05 -4.02 14.93
CA ALA A 270 -13.33 -2.81 15.34
C ALA A 270 -12.34 -2.26 14.29
N ARG A 271 -11.74 -3.13 13.45
CA ARG A 271 -10.69 -2.76 12.50
C ARG A 271 -11.00 -3.15 11.06
N GLY A 272 -12.23 -3.52 10.73
CA GLY A 272 -12.54 -3.98 9.38
C GLY A 272 -13.94 -4.52 9.18
N VAL A 273 -14.08 -5.30 8.12
CA VAL A 273 -15.30 -5.96 7.69
C VAL A 273 -15.08 -7.47 7.63
N GLN A 274 -16.03 -8.24 8.07
CA GLN A 274 -15.99 -9.70 8.09
C GLN A 274 -17.26 -10.31 7.54
N SER A 275 -17.16 -11.52 6.99
CA SER A 275 -18.31 -12.31 6.57
C SER A 275 -17.98 -13.78 6.56
N TYR A 276 -19.01 -14.61 6.61
CA TYR A 276 -18.93 -16.04 6.35
C TYR A 276 -20.17 -16.55 5.65
N MET A 277 -20.04 -17.66 4.94
CA MET A 277 -21.13 -18.31 4.24
C MET A 277 -21.11 -19.83 4.48
N LYS A 278 -22.26 -20.37 4.82
CA LYS A 278 -22.53 -21.83 4.89
C LYS A 278 -23.63 -22.15 3.89
N ARG A 279 -23.26 -22.66 2.71
CA ARG A 279 -24.25 -23.04 1.70
C ARG A 279 -24.67 -24.49 1.90
N SER A 280 -25.80 -24.70 2.50
CA SER A 280 -26.33 -26.03 2.82
C SER A 280 -26.60 -26.93 1.60
N SER A 281 -26.92 -26.34 0.44
CA SER A 281 -27.22 -27.09 -0.78
C SER A 281 -25.98 -27.70 -1.46
N SER A 282 -24.80 -27.08 -1.33
CA SER A 282 -23.58 -27.56 -1.96
C SER A 282 -22.49 -27.97 -0.97
N GLY A 283 -22.69 -27.76 0.32
CA GLY A 283 -21.68 -27.99 1.35
C GLY A 283 -20.53 -26.96 1.32
N HIS A 284 -20.56 -25.96 0.43
CA HIS A 284 -19.49 -24.97 0.34
C HIS A 284 -19.50 -24.04 1.54
N LEU A 285 -18.33 -23.89 2.16
CA LEU A 285 -18.09 -23.04 3.32
C LEU A 285 -16.99 -22.05 2.96
N GLU A 286 -17.21 -20.77 3.23
CA GLU A 286 -16.17 -19.75 3.10
C GLU A 286 -16.32 -18.64 4.13
N GLY A 287 -15.23 -17.91 4.39
CA GLY A 287 -15.25 -16.75 5.25
C GLY A 287 -14.05 -15.86 4.99
N TYR A 288 -14.20 -14.58 5.35
CA TYR A 288 -13.11 -13.60 5.21
C TYR A 288 -13.14 -12.53 6.29
N ARG A 289 -11.98 -11.88 6.45
CA ARG A 289 -11.80 -10.58 7.08
C ARG A 289 -10.99 -9.66 6.18
N ALA A 290 -11.45 -8.41 6.07
CA ALA A 290 -10.74 -7.32 5.41
C ALA A 290 -10.48 -6.21 6.44
N PHE A 291 -9.23 -5.83 6.62
CA PHE A 291 -8.77 -4.89 7.65
C PHE A 291 -8.54 -3.50 7.06
N GLN A 292 -8.60 -2.48 7.91
CA GLN A 292 -8.23 -1.10 7.53
C GLN A 292 -6.77 -0.97 7.09
N SER A 293 -5.90 -1.85 7.51
CA SER A 293 -4.50 -1.93 7.04
C SER A 293 -4.38 -2.29 5.55
N GLY A 294 -5.45 -2.83 4.95
CA GLY A 294 -5.45 -3.44 3.62
C GLY A 294 -5.15 -4.95 3.64
N THR A 295 -4.93 -5.54 4.81
CA THR A 295 -4.81 -7.01 4.93
C THR A 295 -6.17 -7.63 4.61
N PHE A 296 -6.16 -8.63 3.71
CA PHE A 296 -7.32 -9.43 3.34
C PHE A 296 -7.03 -10.90 3.57
N VAL A 297 -7.86 -11.55 4.33
CA VAL A 297 -7.75 -12.98 4.66
C VAL A 297 -9.05 -13.68 4.29
N TRP A 298 -8.95 -14.74 3.49
CA TRP A 298 -10.10 -15.53 3.04
C TRP A 298 -9.77 -17.01 3.12
N ARG A 299 -10.78 -17.81 3.43
CA ARG A 299 -10.74 -19.28 3.44
C ARG A 299 -11.97 -19.81 2.74
N GLY A 300 -11.83 -20.86 1.94
CA GLY A 300 -12.96 -21.52 1.27
C GLY A 300 -12.69 -22.99 0.96
N THR A 301 -13.69 -23.85 1.18
CA THR A 301 -13.58 -25.29 0.94
C THR A 301 -13.34 -25.62 -0.52
N LEU A 302 -12.63 -26.70 -0.76
CA LEU A 302 -12.49 -27.26 -2.10
C LEU A 302 -13.84 -27.82 -2.57
N TRP A 303 -14.22 -27.49 -3.79
CA TRP A 303 -15.42 -28.01 -4.41
C TRP A 303 -15.40 -29.51 -4.57
N GLU A 304 -14.23 -30.06 -4.84
CA GLU A 304 -13.97 -31.48 -5.02
C GLU A 304 -14.27 -32.33 -3.76
N ASP A 305 -14.12 -31.71 -2.59
CA ASP A 305 -14.34 -32.38 -1.31
C ASP A 305 -15.80 -32.25 -0.82
N VAL A 306 -16.55 -31.26 -1.30
CA VAL A 306 -17.90 -30.97 -0.78
C VAL A 306 -19.02 -31.29 -1.74
N ILE A 307 -18.77 -31.32 -3.05
CA ILE A 307 -19.77 -31.66 -4.07
C ILE A 307 -19.73 -33.18 -4.39
N LYS A 308 -20.77 -33.90 -4.05
CA LYS A 308 -20.83 -35.34 -4.26
C LYS A 308 -20.61 -35.80 -5.71
N SER A 309 -21.04 -34.99 -6.69
CA SER A 309 -20.87 -35.32 -8.11
C SER A 309 -19.38 -35.18 -8.57
N MET A 310 -18.56 -34.54 -7.79
CA MET A 310 -17.11 -34.41 -8.05
C MET A 310 -16.28 -35.44 -7.26
N SER A 311 -16.91 -36.25 -6.42
CA SER A 311 -16.18 -37.28 -5.66
C SER A 311 -15.82 -38.46 -6.56
N THR A 312 -14.53 -38.66 -6.75
CA THR A 312 -13.94 -39.77 -7.54
C THR A 312 -13.59 -40.98 -6.67
N GLY A 313 -13.90 -40.93 -5.37
CA GLY A 313 -13.46 -41.93 -4.39
C GLY A 313 -11.99 -41.79 -3.97
N GLN A 314 -11.25 -40.91 -4.60
CA GLN A 314 -9.87 -40.53 -4.25
C GLN A 314 -9.83 -39.03 -3.89
N LYS A 315 -8.85 -38.61 -3.11
CA LYS A 315 -8.58 -37.18 -2.92
C LYS A 315 -8.06 -36.57 -4.23
N ALA A 316 -8.88 -35.82 -4.91
CA ALA A 316 -8.54 -35.22 -6.19
C ALA A 316 -8.66 -33.68 -6.15
N LEU A 317 -7.98 -33.01 -7.08
CA LEU A 317 -7.99 -31.58 -7.30
C LEU A 317 -8.10 -31.33 -8.80
N SER A 318 -9.08 -30.53 -9.22
CA SER A 318 -9.20 -30.13 -10.63
C SER A 318 -8.00 -29.31 -11.05
N PHE A 319 -7.25 -29.78 -12.07
CA PHE A 319 -6.15 -28.99 -12.59
C PHE A 319 -6.66 -27.68 -13.23
N VAL A 320 -7.78 -27.71 -13.94
CA VAL A 320 -8.41 -26.51 -14.47
C VAL A 320 -8.91 -25.62 -13.34
N GLY A 321 -9.52 -26.23 -12.29
CA GLY A 321 -9.96 -25.52 -11.11
C GLY A 321 -8.84 -24.70 -10.43
N VAL A 322 -7.62 -25.22 -10.40
CA VAL A 322 -6.44 -24.50 -9.91
C VAL A 322 -6.15 -23.25 -10.76
N ILE A 323 -6.18 -23.38 -12.10
CA ILE A 323 -5.95 -22.26 -13.01
C ILE A 323 -6.99 -21.18 -12.77
N LEU A 324 -8.27 -21.56 -12.78
CA LEU A 324 -9.38 -20.62 -12.64
C LEU A 324 -9.34 -19.91 -11.28
N SER A 325 -9.17 -20.64 -10.19
CA SER A 325 -9.18 -20.09 -8.84
C SER A 325 -8.01 -19.14 -8.59
N ILE A 326 -6.78 -19.55 -8.91
CA ILE A 326 -5.61 -18.68 -8.72
C ILE A 326 -5.72 -17.43 -9.60
N THR A 327 -6.22 -17.54 -10.83
CA THR A 327 -6.41 -16.37 -11.71
C THR A 327 -7.42 -15.40 -11.12
N GLU A 328 -8.53 -15.87 -10.58
CA GLU A 328 -9.52 -15.01 -9.89
C GLU A 328 -8.94 -14.34 -8.64
N TYR A 329 -8.10 -15.05 -7.87
CA TYR A 329 -7.45 -14.48 -6.68
C TYR A 329 -6.50 -13.33 -7.03
N PHE A 330 -5.72 -13.48 -8.09
CA PHE A 330 -4.85 -12.40 -8.57
C PHE A 330 -5.65 -11.23 -9.18
N LEU A 331 -6.71 -11.52 -9.92
CA LEU A 331 -7.59 -10.48 -10.48
C LEU A 331 -8.31 -9.70 -9.37
N PHE A 332 -8.79 -10.39 -8.32
CA PHE A 332 -9.36 -9.74 -7.14
C PHE A 332 -8.32 -8.85 -6.45
N ALA A 333 -7.12 -9.37 -6.18
CA ALA A 333 -6.04 -8.62 -5.55
C ALA A 333 -5.71 -7.35 -6.37
N ARG A 334 -5.60 -7.47 -7.70
CA ARG A 334 -5.43 -6.34 -8.62
C ARG A 334 -6.51 -5.28 -8.40
N ARG A 335 -7.79 -5.63 -8.57
CA ARG A 335 -8.91 -4.69 -8.43
C ARG A 335 -8.98 -4.04 -7.07
N TYR A 336 -8.65 -4.81 -6.02
CA TYR A 336 -8.70 -4.35 -4.64
C TYR A 336 -7.59 -3.35 -4.35
N TYR A 337 -6.34 -3.69 -4.64
CA TYR A 337 -5.18 -2.86 -4.28
C TYR A 337 -4.96 -1.65 -5.19
N GLU A 338 -5.34 -1.70 -6.47
CA GLU A 338 -5.26 -0.56 -7.38
C GLU A 338 -6.05 0.66 -6.87
N LYS A 339 -7.10 0.45 -6.07
CA LYS A 339 -8.02 1.50 -5.62
C LYS A 339 -7.51 2.32 -4.44
N PHE A 340 -6.71 1.74 -3.55
CA PHE A 340 -6.29 2.45 -2.33
C PHE A 340 -4.78 2.40 -2.04
N ALA A 341 -4.02 1.64 -2.79
CA ALA A 341 -2.59 1.48 -2.58
C ALA A 341 -1.78 1.35 -3.89
N PRO A 342 -2.01 2.21 -4.92
CA PRO A 342 -1.44 2.03 -6.27
C PRO A 342 0.09 1.99 -6.29
N ASP A 343 0.75 2.71 -5.39
CA ASP A 343 2.22 2.81 -5.32
C ASP A 343 2.86 1.82 -4.33
N ALA A 344 2.06 0.94 -3.74
CA ALA A 344 2.53 0.03 -2.71
C ALA A 344 3.09 -1.28 -3.29
N THR A 345 3.81 -2.01 -2.44
CA THR A 345 4.14 -3.43 -2.65
C THR A 345 3.10 -4.30 -1.95
N VAL A 346 2.66 -5.36 -2.60
CA VAL A 346 1.75 -6.34 -2.01
C VAL A 346 2.42 -7.71 -1.88
N LYS A 347 2.06 -8.41 -0.82
CA LYS A 347 2.44 -9.81 -0.60
C LYS A 347 1.17 -10.64 -0.65
N LEU A 348 1.11 -11.56 -1.60
CA LEU A 348 0.02 -12.50 -1.81
C LEU A 348 0.49 -13.88 -1.38
N VAL A 349 -0.15 -14.46 -0.38
CA VAL A 349 0.11 -15.82 0.09
C VAL A 349 -1.13 -16.66 -0.21
N ILE A 350 -0.95 -17.72 -0.99
CA ILE A 350 -1.99 -18.67 -1.38
C ILE A 350 -1.57 -20.03 -0.84
N ARG A 351 -2.45 -20.68 -0.09
CA ARG A 351 -2.23 -22.01 0.44
C ARG A 351 -3.36 -22.93 0.03
N LEU A 352 -3.03 -24.20 -0.12
CA LEU A 352 -3.97 -25.29 -0.29
C LEU A 352 -3.69 -26.32 0.80
N THR A 353 -4.69 -26.67 1.55
CA THR A 353 -4.59 -27.63 2.67
C THR A 353 -5.06 -29.02 2.27
N ASP A 354 -4.75 -30.02 3.10
CA ASP A 354 -5.12 -31.42 2.88
C ASP A 354 -4.66 -31.96 1.50
N THR A 355 -3.43 -31.62 1.11
CA THR A 355 -2.89 -31.97 -0.20
C THR A 355 -2.11 -33.29 -0.23
N GLN A 356 -1.79 -33.84 0.93
CA GLN A 356 -1.04 -35.12 0.98
C GLN A 356 -1.83 -36.24 0.30
N ASP A 357 -1.16 -36.91 -0.64
CA ASP A 357 -1.70 -37.97 -1.50
C ASP A 357 -2.91 -37.58 -2.36
N ARG A 358 -3.12 -36.27 -2.53
CA ARG A 358 -4.10 -35.72 -3.46
C ARG A 358 -3.55 -35.77 -4.88
N ILE A 359 -4.39 -36.14 -5.85
CA ILE A 359 -4.05 -36.25 -7.27
C ILE A 359 -4.62 -35.05 -8.04
N LEU A 360 -3.96 -34.65 -9.12
CA LEU A 360 -4.61 -33.80 -10.13
C LEU A 360 -5.55 -34.63 -10.98
N ALA A 361 -6.74 -34.10 -11.26
CA ALA A 361 -7.76 -34.77 -12.05
C ALA A 361 -8.44 -33.81 -13.06
N SER A 362 -8.96 -34.37 -14.13
CA SER A 362 -9.89 -33.75 -15.06
C SER A 362 -11.32 -34.12 -14.64
N TYR A 363 -12.21 -33.14 -14.61
CA TYR A 363 -13.61 -33.36 -14.24
C TYR A 363 -14.59 -33.18 -15.40
N ASN A 364 -14.11 -32.69 -16.54
CA ASN A 364 -14.91 -32.47 -17.72
C ASN A 364 -14.15 -32.94 -18.97
N ILE A 365 -14.81 -33.58 -19.91
CA ILE A 365 -14.22 -34.03 -21.18
C ILE A 365 -13.57 -32.88 -21.97
N ASN A 366 -14.04 -31.66 -21.79
CA ASN A 366 -13.48 -30.45 -22.43
C ASN A 366 -12.15 -29.99 -21.80
N GLU A 367 -11.79 -30.51 -20.63
CA GLU A 367 -10.52 -30.18 -19.96
C GLU A 367 -9.34 -30.94 -20.56
N GLY A 368 -9.61 -32.03 -21.30
CA GLY A 368 -8.58 -32.94 -21.80
C GLY A 368 -8.09 -33.93 -20.74
N ASP A 369 -7.35 -34.94 -21.18
CA ASP A 369 -6.84 -35.98 -20.29
C ASP A 369 -5.44 -35.65 -19.79
N LEU A 370 -5.19 -35.94 -18.51
CA LEU A 370 -3.88 -35.91 -17.92
C LEU A 370 -3.13 -37.21 -18.28
N HIS A 371 -2.00 -37.08 -18.95
CA HIS A 371 -1.15 -38.26 -19.36
C HIS A 371 -0.25 -38.74 -18.20
N GLY A 372 -0.82 -39.00 -17.03
CA GLY A 372 -0.10 -39.51 -15.87
C GLY A 372 -0.80 -39.23 -14.55
N GLU A 373 -0.34 -39.89 -13.49
CA GLU A 373 -0.74 -39.55 -12.12
C GLU A 373 0.17 -38.49 -11.54
N TYR A 374 -0.39 -37.36 -11.19
CA TYR A 374 0.32 -36.24 -10.58
C TYR A 374 -0.13 -36.08 -9.12
N ILE A 375 0.71 -36.54 -8.20
CA ILE A 375 0.39 -36.70 -6.78
C ILE A 375 1.19 -35.72 -5.95
N CYS A 376 0.54 -34.98 -5.07
CA CYS A 376 1.21 -34.15 -4.06
C CYS A 376 1.60 -35.00 -2.85
N ARG A 377 2.84 -34.85 -2.37
CA ARG A 377 3.33 -35.53 -1.16
C ARG A 377 3.39 -34.63 0.07
N GLU A 378 3.18 -33.34 -0.12
CA GLU A 378 3.17 -32.38 0.95
C GLU A 378 1.77 -32.28 1.58
N PRO A 379 1.67 -32.15 2.90
CA PRO A 379 0.37 -31.99 3.58
C PRO A 379 -0.30 -30.65 3.26
N ARG A 380 0.49 -29.67 2.81
CA ARG A 380 0.03 -28.33 2.43
C ARG A 380 0.92 -27.77 1.33
N VAL A 381 0.31 -27.15 0.34
CA VAL A 381 0.99 -26.39 -0.72
C VAL A 381 0.92 -24.91 -0.36
N GLU A 382 2.04 -24.19 -0.45
CA GLU A 382 2.09 -22.76 -0.25
C GLU A 382 2.82 -22.09 -1.42
N VAL A 383 2.23 -21.02 -1.92
CA VAL A 383 2.84 -20.14 -2.95
C VAL A 383 2.78 -18.71 -2.45
N GLN A 384 3.91 -18.02 -2.54
CA GLN A 384 4.03 -16.60 -2.18
C GLN A 384 4.44 -15.78 -3.40
N THR A 385 3.75 -14.67 -3.63
CA THR A 385 4.12 -13.67 -4.64
C THR A 385 4.27 -12.33 -3.97
N LYS A 386 5.37 -11.64 -4.23
CA LYS A 386 5.60 -10.26 -3.81
C LYS A 386 5.83 -9.43 -5.07
N CYS A 387 5.00 -8.40 -5.27
CA CYS A 387 5.08 -7.52 -6.44
C CYS A 387 4.59 -6.12 -6.06
N THR A 388 4.89 -5.13 -6.88
CA THR A 388 4.23 -3.81 -6.78
C THR A 388 2.80 -3.91 -7.29
N VAL A 389 1.93 -2.99 -6.85
CA VAL A 389 0.55 -2.92 -7.36
C VAL A 389 0.54 -2.58 -8.86
N ALA A 390 1.51 -1.80 -9.33
CA ALA A 390 1.69 -1.51 -10.75
C ALA A 390 2.01 -2.78 -11.58
N GLU A 391 2.93 -3.65 -11.09
CA GLU A 391 3.21 -4.95 -11.72
C GLU A 391 1.98 -5.86 -11.70
N LEU A 392 1.27 -5.89 -10.57
CA LEU A 392 0.02 -6.65 -10.45
C LEU A 392 -1.04 -6.15 -11.43
N GLY A 393 -1.14 -4.83 -11.61
CA GLY A 393 -2.01 -4.19 -12.60
C GLY A 393 -1.69 -4.57 -14.03
N ALA A 394 -0.41 -4.54 -14.38
CA ALA A 394 0.06 -4.79 -15.74
C ALA A 394 0.04 -6.29 -16.12
N SER A 395 0.29 -7.21 -15.16
CA SER A 395 0.63 -8.61 -15.46
C SER A 395 0.05 -9.62 -14.47
N TYR A 396 -1.15 -9.36 -13.91
CA TYR A 396 -1.76 -10.25 -12.92
C TYR A 396 -1.90 -11.70 -13.43
N ASP A 397 -2.19 -11.88 -14.71
CA ASP A 397 -2.34 -13.16 -15.36
C ASP A 397 -1.01 -13.93 -15.45
N GLU A 398 0.10 -13.27 -15.76
CA GLU A 398 1.43 -13.85 -15.76
C GLU A 398 1.87 -14.23 -14.33
N LEU A 399 1.65 -13.35 -13.36
CA LEU A 399 1.91 -13.63 -11.96
C LEU A 399 1.09 -14.82 -11.46
N ALA A 400 -0.17 -14.92 -11.86
CA ALA A 400 -1.02 -16.07 -11.58
C ALA A 400 -0.46 -17.35 -12.22
N ARG A 401 0.01 -17.33 -13.48
CA ARG A 401 0.62 -18.51 -14.14
C ARG A 401 1.88 -18.99 -13.40
N LYS A 402 2.71 -18.07 -12.91
CA LYS A 402 3.88 -18.44 -12.08
C LYS A 402 3.44 -19.16 -10.79
N ALA A 403 2.39 -18.68 -10.14
CA ALA A 403 1.83 -19.32 -8.96
C ALA A 403 1.20 -20.70 -9.27
N ILE A 404 0.43 -20.82 -10.35
CA ILE A 404 -0.17 -22.07 -10.83
C ILE A 404 0.91 -23.11 -11.13
N ARG A 405 1.96 -22.73 -11.86
CA ARG A 405 3.10 -23.59 -12.17
C ARG A 405 3.73 -24.14 -10.90
N ARG A 406 3.91 -23.30 -9.88
CA ARG A 406 4.46 -23.74 -8.60
C ARG A 406 3.57 -24.76 -7.89
N VAL A 407 2.27 -24.62 -7.96
CA VAL A 407 1.32 -25.65 -7.45
C VAL A 407 1.52 -26.95 -8.22
N TYR A 408 1.55 -26.92 -9.54
CA TYR A 408 1.72 -28.13 -10.37
C TYR A 408 3.05 -28.84 -10.14
N GLU A 409 4.14 -28.10 -9.95
CA GLU A 409 5.45 -28.67 -9.58
C GLU A 409 5.37 -29.51 -8.30
N LEU A 410 4.61 -29.00 -7.28
CA LEU A 410 4.40 -29.71 -6.01
C LEU A 410 3.51 -30.95 -6.15
N PHE A 411 2.72 -31.02 -7.22
CA PHE A 411 2.01 -32.23 -7.65
C PHE A 411 2.86 -33.11 -8.60
N ASN A 412 4.13 -32.78 -8.81
CA ASN A 412 5.05 -33.46 -9.74
C ASN A 412 4.68 -33.34 -11.22
N TRP A 413 3.89 -32.34 -11.59
CA TRP A 413 3.54 -32.03 -12.98
C TRP A 413 4.45 -30.95 -13.58
N ASN A 414 5.69 -31.33 -13.94
CA ASN A 414 6.69 -30.38 -14.44
C ASN A 414 6.50 -30.05 -15.94
N SER A 415 5.73 -30.85 -16.67
CA SER A 415 5.48 -30.72 -18.11
C SER A 415 4.24 -29.87 -18.45
N SER A 416 3.62 -29.21 -17.46
CA SER A 416 2.50 -28.29 -17.71
C SER A 416 2.95 -27.11 -18.57
N THR A 417 2.21 -26.84 -19.66
CA THR A 417 2.60 -25.79 -20.61
C THR A 417 1.97 -24.45 -20.27
N GLU A 418 2.67 -23.38 -20.62
CA GLU A 418 2.18 -22.01 -20.41
C GLU A 418 0.99 -21.69 -21.32
N GLU A 419 1.00 -22.22 -22.54
CA GLU A 419 -0.08 -22.08 -23.52
C GLU A 419 -1.41 -22.66 -22.98
N MET A 420 -1.36 -23.83 -22.36
CA MET A 420 -2.54 -24.44 -21.73
C MET A 420 -3.09 -23.54 -20.62
N MET A 421 -2.25 -23.07 -19.70
CA MET A 421 -2.67 -22.16 -18.62
C MET A 421 -3.25 -20.87 -19.18
N LYS A 422 -2.60 -20.26 -20.17
CA LYS A 422 -3.06 -19.04 -20.83
C LYS A 422 -4.42 -19.23 -21.52
N SER A 423 -4.59 -20.35 -22.24
CA SER A 423 -5.86 -20.67 -22.91
C SER A 423 -7.02 -20.75 -21.92
N TRP A 424 -6.83 -21.38 -20.75
CA TRP A 424 -7.86 -21.44 -19.71
C TRP A 424 -8.12 -20.10 -19.05
N GLN A 425 -7.10 -19.29 -18.84
CA GLN A 425 -7.27 -17.92 -18.35
C GLN A 425 -8.08 -17.05 -19.32
N GLU A 426 -7.80 -17.16 -20.61
CA GLU A 426 -8.56 -16.44 -21.66
C GLU A 426 -10.03 -16.90 -21.72
N ARG A 427 -10.29 -18.21 -21.59
CA ARG A 427 -11.67 -18.73 -21.50
C ARG A 427 -12.39 -18.18 -20.27
N LEU A 428 -11.73 -18.14 -19.12
CA LEU A 428 -12.28 -17.59 -17.88
C LEU A 428 -12.67 -16.11 -18.05
N VAL A 429 -11.73 -15.27 -18.51
CA VAL A 429 -11.95 -13.83 -18.65
C VAL A 429 -13.02 -13.51 -19.68
N ASN A 430 -13.08 -14.29 -20.76
CA ASN A 430 -14.10 -14.15 -21.82
C ASN A 430 -15.41 -14.87 -21.48
N GLN A 431 -15.57 -15.48 -20.31
CA GLN A 431 -16.76 -16.24 -19.87
C GLN A 431 -17.15 -17.34 -20.86
N ARG A 432 -16.18 -18.10 -21.37
CA ARG A 432 -16.33 -19.19 -22.34
C ARG A 432 -15.95 -20.56 -21.75
N LEU A 433 -16.22 -20.76 -20.45
CA LEU A 433 -15.92 -21.99 -19.72
C LEU A 433 -16.85 -23.13 -20.12
#